data_35f1ea0615f2d27d435536b61936bc67
#
_entry.id   35f1ea0615f2d27d435536b61936bc67
#
_cell.length_a   1.000
_cell.length_b   1.000
_cell.length_c   1.000
_cell.angle_alpha   90.00
_cell.angle_beta   90.00
_cell.angle_gamma   90.00
#
_symmetry.space_group_name_H-M   'P 1'
#
loop_
_entity.id
_entity.type
_entity.pdbx_description
1 polymer ?
#
loop_
_entity_poly.entity_id
_entity_poly.type
_entity_poly.pdbx_seq_one_letter_code
_entity_poly.pdbx_strand_id
1 'polypeptide(L)'
;LLCIQLTHHGKTARVDIAENRPVLVPSIPMGKADLSALRDNTPDELMRLAATTGGKFPTYREADEDDLAWLIDEFAAAARRARDAGADAVEVHAAHGYVLSTFLARADNRREDRWGGSLENRARLTTEVLRAARAAMGPDMALLVRISGREFGEAGALTLDESVAVARMCTEAGADAIHVTGWGRNSFANLTDGPLPDTIAAYRSDAKAMRAGVDVPVIAVGRILPEVAEEMLAAGECDFVAMGRQLLADPDLVVKLREGR
;
A
#
# COMPACT_ATOMS: atom_id res chain seq x y z
N LEU A 1 -16.66 -6.51 12.62
CA LEU A 1 -16.59 -6.15 11.20
C LEU A 1 -15.33 -6.75 10.58
N LEU A 2 -15.43 -7.21 9.34
CA LEU A 2 -14.34 -7.83 8.58
C LEU A 2 -14.02 -6.98 7.34
N CYS A 3 -12.79 -6.47 7.24
CA CYS A 3 -12.27 -5.84 6.05
C CYS A 3 -11.25 -6.76 5.36
N ILE A 4 -11.43 -7.04 4.07
CA ILE A 4 -10.51 -7.87 3.28
C ILE A 4 -9.63 -6.96 2.43
N GLN A 5 -8.30 -7.06 2.62
CA GLN A 5 -7.34 -6.33 1.80
C GLN A 5 -7.01 -7.11 0.52
N LEU A 6 -7.21 -6.48 -0.63
CA LEU A 6 -6.88 -7.01 -1.95
C LEU A 6 -5.53 -6.44 -2.41
N THR A 7 -4.65 -7.33 -2.88
CA THR A 7 -3.33 -6.94 -3.36
C THR A 7 -2.85 -7.82 -4.51
N HIS A 8 -2.03 -7.25 -5.38
CA HIS A 8 -1.21 -7.97 -6.35
C HIS A 8 0.24 -7.54 -6.17
N HIS A 9 1.12 -8.50 -5.90
CA HIS A 9 2.49 -8.24 -5.47
C HIS A 9 3.40 -7.62 -6.54
N GLY A 10 3.00 -7.62 -7.83
CA GLY A 10 3.78 -7.04 -8.91
C GLY A 10 5.22 -7.58 -8.92
N LYS A 11 6.21 -6.68 -8.90
CA LYS A 11 7.64 -7.04 -8.96
C LYS A 11 8.12 -8.01 -7.86
N THR A 12 7.32 -8.23 -6.80
CA THR A 12 7.64 -9.14 -5.70
C THR A 12 6.73 -10.37 -5.64
N ALA A 13 6.06 -10.73 -6.73
CA ALA A 13 5.18 -11.89 -6.84
C ALA A 13 5.98 -13.20 -6.77
N ARG A 14 6.21 -13.70 -5.55
CA ARG A 14 7.13 -14.81 -5.25
C ARG A 14 6.72 -16.12 -5.92
N VAL A 15 5.42 -16.39 -6.04
CA VAL A 15 4.92 -17.60 -6.72
C VAL A 15 5.25 -17.55 -8.20
N ASP A 16 5.04 -16.40 -8.85
CA ASP A 16 5.39 -16.24 -10.27
C ASP A 16 6.89 -16.41 -10.50
N ILE A 17 7.72 -15.83 -9.62
CA ILE A 17 9.17 -16.01 -9.66
C ILE A 17 9.55 -17.49 -9.51
N ALA A 18 8.98 -18.19 -8.54
CA ALA A 18 9.24 -19.61 -8.29
C ALA A 18 8.87 -20.49 -9.50
N GLU A 19 7.82 -20.13 -10.22
CA GLU A 19 7.34 -20.84 -11.40
C GLU A 19 7.94 -20.34 -12.72
N ASN A 20 8.93 -19.44 -12.68
CA ASN A 20 9.55 -18.77 -13.84
C ASN A 20 8.55 -18.00 -14.71
N ARG A 21 7.46 -17.50 -14.13
CA ARG A 21 6.59 -16.55 -14.83
C ARG A 21 7.15 -15.14 -14.70
N PRO A 22 7.13 -14.33 -15.76
CA PRO A 22 7.51 -12.92 -15.66
C PRO A 22 6.59 -12.17 -14.71
N VAL A 23 7.17 -11.31 -13.87
CA VAL A 23 6.41 -10.43 -12.98
C VAL A 23 6.11 -9.10 -13.68
N LEU A 24 4.89 -8.60 -13.50
CA LEU A 24 4.42 -7.38 -14.14
C LEU A 24 4.96 -6.13 -13.43
N VAL A 25 5.45 -5.20 -14.23
CA VAL A 25 5.95 -3.89 -13.78
C VAL A 25 5.48 -2.79 -14.74
N PRO A 26 5.39 -1.52 -14.29
CA PRO A 26 5.11 -0.40 -15.20
C PRO A 26 6.26 -0.17 -16.18
N SER A 27 7.51 -0.29 -15.71
CA SER A 27 8.73 -0.21 -16.52
C SER A 27 9.80 -1.14 -15.96
N ILE A 28 10.61 -1.73 -16.82
CA ILE A 28 11.69 -2.64 -16.41
C ILE A 28 12.63 -1.90 -15.43
N PRO A 29 12.89 -2.43 -14.21
CA PRO A 29 13.79 -1.78 -13.26
C PRO A 29 15.18 -1.52 -13.87
N MET A 30 15.71 -0.31 -13.66
CA MET A 30 17.06 0.05 -14.09
C MET A 30 18.04 -0.09 -12.93
N GLY A 31 19.28 -0.45 -13.26
CA GLY A 31 20.36 -0.59 -12.29
C GLY A 31 20.49 -1.97 -11.69
N LYS A 32 21.41 -2.10 -10.74
CA LYS A 32 21.61 -3.35 -10.00
C LYS A 32 20.63 -3.43 -8.84
N ALA A 33 20.14 -4.63 -8.54
CA ALA A 33 19.35 -4.87 -7.33
C ALA A 33 20.12 -4.40 -6.08
N ASP A 34 19.48 -3.60 -5.25
CA ASP A 34 20.05 -3.24 -3.94
C ASP A 34 19.91 -4.44 -2.99
N LEU A 35 21.03 -5.12 -2.79
CA LEU A 35 21.11 -6.26 -1.87
C LEU A 35 21.50 -5.83 -0.45
N SER A 36 21.65 -4.53 -0.18
CA SER A 36 22.04 -4.04 1.14
C SER A 36 21.01 -4.38 2.22
N ALA A 37 19.72 -4.45 1.84
CA ALA A 37 18.65 -4.92 2.72
C ALA A 37 18.85 -6.35 3.26
N LEU A 38 19.70 -7.14 2.61
CA LEU A 38 19.99 -8.52 3.03
C LEU A 38 21.11 -8.61 4.07
N ARG A 39 21.85 -7.53 4.32
CA ARG A 39 23.02 -7.53 5.23
C ARG A 39 22.66 -7.82 6.68
N ASP A 40 21.48 -7.41 7.11
CA ASP A 40 21.02 -7.53 8.48
C ASP A 40 20.25 -8.84 8.72
N ASN A 41 20.11 -9.68 7.68
CA ASN A 41 19.47 -10.97 7.79
C ASN A 41 20.47 -12.05 8.24
N THR A 42 20.03 -12.94 9.10
CA THR A 42 20.76 -14.15 9.44
C THR A 42 20.81 -15.12 8.23
N PRO A 43 21.78 -16.05 8.18
CA PRO A 43 21.81 -17.08 7.13
C PRO A 43 20.50 -17.86 7.00
N ASP A 44 19.84 -18.17 8.12
CA ASP A 44 18.54 -18.88 8.12
C ASP A 44 17.43 -18.06 7.50
N GLU A 45 17.37 -16.76 7.77
CA GLU A 45 16.40 -15.84 7.15
C GLU A 45 16.64 -15.72 5.66
N LEU A 46 17.90 -15.61 5.24
CA LEU A 46 18.26 -15.59 3.80
C LEU A 46 17.86 -16.89 3.10
N MET A 47 18.10 -18.05 3.72
CA MET A 47 17.67 -19.34 3.17
C MET A 47 16.14 -19.43 3.07
N ARG A 48 15.40 -18.98 4.09
CA ARG A 48 13.92 -18.94 4.06
C ARG A 48 13.43 -17.99 2.98
N LEU A 49 14.04 -16.81 2.84
CA LEU A 49 13.70 -15.86 1.78
C LEU A 49 13.93 -16.46 0.40
N ALA A 50 15.09 -17.07 0.16
CA ALA A 50 15.40 -17.74 -1.10
C ALA A 50 14.43 -18.89 -1.39
N ALA A 51 14.06 -19.68 -0.38
CA ALA A 51 13.12 -20.79 -0.52
C ALA A 51 11.75 -20.32 -1.04
N THR A 52 11.30 -19.09 -0.72
CA THR A 52 10.01 -18.56 -1.20
C THR A 52 9.94 -18.35 -2.71
N THR A 53 11.09 -18.26 -3.38
CA THR A 53 11.20 -18.13 -4.84
C THR A 53 11.88 -19.34 -5.48
N GLY A 54 12.14 -20.39 -4.70
CA GLY A 54 12.94 -21.54 -5.16
C GLY A 54 14.37 -21.15 -5.54
N GLY A 55 14.95 -20.11 -4.92
CA GLY A 55 16.27 -19.57 -5.23
C GLY A 55 16.36 -18.79 -6.54
N LYS A 56 15.24 -18.47 -7.16
CA LYS A 56 15.19 -17.79 -8.46
C LYS A 56 15.08 -16.28 -8.31
N PHE A 57 15.55 -15.55 -9.33
CA PHE A 57 15.42 -14.12 -9.46
C PHE A 57 14.23 -13.76 -10.37
N PRO A 58 13.58 -12.59 -10.17
CA PRO A 58 12.48 -12.19 -11.01
C PRO A 58 12.93 -11.91 -12.46
N THR A 59 12.13 -12.36 -13.42
CA THR A 59 12.14 -11.87 -14.78
C THR A 59 11.03 -10.84 -14.91
N TYR A 60 11.35 -9.64 -15.37
CA TYR A 60 10.40 -8.55 -15.47
C TYR A 60 9.79 -8.46 -16.86
N ARG A 61 8.51 -8.11 -16.93
CA ARG A 61 7.80 -7.74 -18.15
C ARG A 61 7.00 -6.46 -17.91
N GLU A 62 7.14 -5.49 -18.81
CA GLU A 62 6.30 -4.29 -18.79
C GLU A 62 4.86 -4.70 -19.10
N ALA A 63 3.93 -4.22 -18.27
CA ALA A 63 2.52 -4.53 -18.45
C ALA A 63 1.98 -3.83 -19.71
N ASP A 64 1.33 -4.57 -20.57
CA ASP A 64 0.59 -4.06 -21.72
C ASP A 64 -0.87 -3.73 -21.38
N GLU A 65 -1.66 -3.26 -22.34
CA GLU A 65 -3.07 -2.89 -22.12
C GLU A 65 -3.92 -4.10 -21.68
N ASP A 66 -3.65 -5.29 -22.22
CA ASP A 66 -4.40 -6.50 -21.87
C ASP A 66 -4.08 -6.95 -20.42
N ASP A 67 -2.81 -6.83 -19.99
CA ASP A 67 -2.42 -7.08 -18.60
C ASP A 67 -3.11 -6.12 -17.64
N LEU A 68 -3.19 -4.84 -17.99
CA LEU A 68 -3.80 -3.83 -17.12
C LEU A 68 -5.32 -4.00 -17.05
N ALA A 69 -5.96 -4.34 -18.16
CA ALA A 69 -7.38 -4.71 -18.18
C ALA A 69 -7.63 -5.96 -17.31
N TRP A 70 -6.81 -7.00 -17.47
CA TRP A 70 -6.88 -8.19 -16.63
C TRP A 70 -6.71 -7.88 -15.14
N LEU A 71 -5.73 -7.04 -14.78
CA LEU A 71 -5.54 -6.62 -13.37
C LEU A 71 -6.80 -5.94 -12.81
N ILE A 72 -7.40 -5.02 -13.56
CA ILE A 72 -8.62 -4.32 -13.15
C ILE A 72 -9.77 -5.32 -12.93
N ASP A 73 -9.95 -6.25 -13.86
CA ASP A 73 -11.00 -7.27 -13.78
C ASP A 73 -10.80 -8.22 -12.60
N GLU A 74 -9.55 -8.62 -12.29
CA GLU A 74 -9.25 -9.49 -11.16
C GLU A 74 -9.47 -8.81 -9.80
N PHE A 75 -9.14 -7.52 -9.67
CA PHE A 75 -9.49 -6.77 -8.45
C PHE A 75 -11.01 -6.65 -8.29
N ALA A 76 -11.75 -6.38 -9.37
CA ALA A 76 -13.23 -6.35 -9.34
C ALA A 76 -13.82 -7.72 -8.98
N ALA A 77 -13.30 -8.79 -9.57
CA ALA A 77 -13.73 -10.16 -9.26
C ALA A 77 -13.42 -10.54 -7.80
N ALA A 78 -12.26 -10.10 -7.26
CA ALA A 78 -11.89 -10.32 -5.86
C ALA A 78 -12.80 -9.53 -4.92
N ALA A 79 -13.14 -8.28 -5.24
CA ALA A 79 -14.07 -7.46 -4.47
C ALA A 79 -15.48 -8.09 -4.42
N ARG A 80 -15.96 -8.62 -5.55
CA ARG A 80 -17.22 -9.36 -5.60
C ARG A 80 -17.17 -10.62 -4.74
N ARG A 81 -16.10 -11.42 -4.80
CA ARG A 81 -15.92 -12.61 -3.94
C ARG A 81 -15.93 -12.25 -2.45
N ALA A 82 -15.28 -11.14 -2.05
CA ALA A 82 -15.28 -10.64 -0.69
C ALA A 82 -16.71 -10.29 -0.21
N ARG A 83 -17.46 -9.58 -1.03
CA ARG A 83 -18.88 -9.27 -0.78
C ARG A 83 -19.71 -10.54 -0.64
N ASP A 84 -19.61 -11.47 -1.57
CA ASP A 84 -20.41 -12.70 -1.58
C ASP A 84 -20.05 -13.63 -0.40
N ALA A 85 -18.84 -13.50 0.15
CA ALA A 85 -18.40 -14.16 1.37
C ALA A 85 -18.86 -13.46 2.66
N GLY A 86 -19.54 -12.32 2.57
CA GLY A 86 -20.09 -11.60 3.73
C GLY A 86 -19.07 -10.69 4.44
N ALA A 87 -18.03 -10.22 3.76
CA ALA A 87 -17.16 -9.19 4.32
C ALA A 87 -17.90 -7.85 4.41
N ASP A 88 -17.54 -7.03 5.42
CA ASP A 88 -18.14 -5.71 5.66
C ASP A 88 -17.45 -4.62 4.82
N ALA A 89 -16.20 -4.84 4.43
CA ALA A 89 -15.39 -3.89 3.68
C ALA A 89 -14.33 -4.58 2.80
N VAL A 90 -13.88 -3.85 1.77
CA VAL A 90 -12.69 -4.18 0.97
C VAL A 90 -11.70 -3.04 1.04
N GLU A 91 -10.42 -3.36 1.20
CA GLU A 91 -9.32 -2.41 1.08
C GLU A 91 -8.46 -2.75 -0.13
N VAL A 92 -8.31 -1.82 -1.07
CA VAL A 92 -7.38 -1.93 -2.21
C VAL A 92 -5.99 -1.49 -1.78
N HIS A 93 -4.99 -2.36 -1.93
CA HIS A 93 -3.62 -2.08 -1.50
C HIS A 93 -2.80 -1.41 -2.61
N ALA A 94 -2.59 -0.11 -2.50
CA ALA A 94 -1.82 0.72 -3.43
C ALA A 94 -0.56 1.33 -2.77
N ALA A 95 0.14 0.55 -1.93
CA ALA A 95 1.34 0.96 -1.21
C ALA A 95 2.44 -0.11 -1.26
N HIS A 96 3.58 0.12 -0.61
CA HIS A 96 4.66 -0.83 -0.30
C HIS A 96 5.33 -1.48 -1.51
N GLY A 97 5.42 -0.79 -2.66
CA GLY A 97 6.08 -1.29 -3.86
C GLY A 97 5.35 -2.42 -4.58
N TYR A 98 4.08 -2.67 -4.25
CA TYR A 98 3.23 -3.60 -4.97
C TYR A 98 2.70 -2.97 -6.27
N VAL A 99 2.01 -3.75 -7.10
CA VAL A 99 1.71 -3.34 -8.48
C VAL A 99 1.12 -1.94 -8.58
N LEU A 100 0.08 -1.60 -7.81
CA LEU A 100 -0.58 -0.31 -7.89
C LEU A 100 0.35 0.84 -7.45
N SER A 101 1.14 0.66 -6.36
CA SER A 101 2.06 1.70 -5.92
C SER A 101 3.23 1.91 -6.88
N THR A 102 3.67 0.86 -7.59
CA THR A 102 4.73 1.02 -8.60
C THR A 102 4.28 1.86 -9.80
N PHE A 103 3.00 1.88 -10.12
CA PHE A 103 2.47 2.80 -11.13
C PHE A 103 2.44 4.25 -10.64
N LEU A 104 2.23 4.50 -9.34
CA LEU A 104 2.18 5.85 -8.76
C LEU A 104 3.56 6.55 -8.75
N ALA A 105 4.63 5.83 -8.42
CA ALA A 105 5.96 6.40 -8.25
C ALA A 105 6.72 6.53 -9.57
N ARG A 106 7.29 7.73 -9.87
CA ARG A 106 8.13 7.94 -11.07
C ARG A 106 9.39 7.09 -11.05
N ALA A 107 9.88 6.73 -9.87
CA ALA A 107 11.03 5.84 -9.72
C ALA A 107 10.81 4.47 -10.38
N ASP A 108 9.58 3.96 -10.34
CA ASP A 108 9.22 2.69 -10.99
C ASP A 108 8.56 2.90 -12.36
N ASN A 109 7.75 3.96 -12.51
CA ASN A 109 6.93 4.21 -13.70
C ASN A 109 7.52 5.31 -14.58
N ARG A 110 8.20 4.90 -15.63
CA ARG A 110 8.80 5.78 -16.65
C ARG A 110 8.06 5.74 -17.99
N ARG A 111 6.80 5.26 -17.97
CA ARG A 111 5.95 5.19 -19.16
C ARG A 111 5.61 6.59 -19.67
N GLU A 112 5.42 6.71 -20.97
CA GLU A 112 5.04 7.94 -21.66
C GLU A 112 3.63 7.84 -22.26
N ASP A 113 2.94 6.72 -22.05
CA ASP A 113 1.56 6.48 -22.47
C ASP A 113 0.54 6.96 -21.42
N ARG A 114 -0.72 6.59 -21.62
CA ARG A 114 -1.82 6.98 -20.71
C ARG A 114 -1.69 6.44 -19.27
N TRP A 115 -0.73 5.56 -18.99
CA TRP A 115 -0.48 4.94 -17.70
C TRP A 115 0.75 5.52 -16.98
N GLY A 116 1.42 6.53 -17.58
CA GLY A 116 2.63 7.14 -17.05
C GLY A 116 2.75 8.64 -17.33
N GLY A 117 3.89 9.24 -16.95
CA GLY A 117 4.13 10.67 -17.10
C GLY A 117 3.44 11.51 -16.04
N SER A 118 2.27 12.09 -16.33
CA SER A 118 1.53 12.95 -15.38
C SER A 118 1.05 12.18 -14.15
N LEU A 119 0.75 12.88 -13.06
CA LEU A 119 0.24 12.25 -11.84
C LEU A 119 -1.10 11.54 -12.08
N GLU A 120 -1.99 12.15 -12.88
CA GLU A 120 -3.28 11.60 -13.25
C GLU A 120 -3.12 10.28 -14.03
N ASN A 121 -2.17 10.23 -14.95
CA ASN A 121 -1.87 9.01 -15.69
C ASN A 121 -1.29 7.92 -14.81
N ARG A 122 -0.36 8.28 -13.91
CA ARG A 122 0.22 7.34 -12.92
C ARG A 122 -0.82 6.82 -11.93
N ALA A 123 -1.81 7.63 -11.55
CA ALA A 123 -2.91 7.24 -10.66
C ALA A 123 -4.01 6.44 -11.39
N ARG A 124 -4.05 6.46 -12.71
CA ARG A 124 -5.12 5.87 -13.53
C ARG A 124 -5.40 4.41 -13.19
N LEU A 125 -4.39 3.57 -13.09
CA LEU A 125 -4.59 2.15 -12.77
C LEU A 125 -5.30 1.98 -11.42
N THR A 126 -4.85 2.71 -10.40
CA THR A 126 -5.47 2.66 -9.06
C THR A 126 -6.92 3.13 -9.09
N THR A 127 -7.21 4.23 -9.79
CA THR A 127 -8.58 4.78 -9.87
C THR A 127 -9.50 3.90 -10.72
N GLU A 128 -9.02 3.27 -11.78
CA GLU A 128 -9.82 2.32 -12.58
C GLU A 128 -10.11 1.03 -11.78
N VAL A 129 -9.14 0.53 -11.01
CA VAL A 129 -9.34 -0.59 -10.06
C VAL A 129 -10.42 -0.24 -9.02
N LEU A 130 -10.38 0.96 -8.42
CA LEU A 130 -11.39 1.38 -7.44
C LEU A 130 -12.78 1.48 -8.04
N ARG A 131 -12.92 2.06 -9.24
CA ARG A 131 -14.22 2.13 -9.95
C ARG A 131 -14.77 0.75 -10.26
N ALA A 132 -13.93 -0.17 -10.74
CA ALA A 132 -14.31 -1.53 -11.05
C ALA A 132 -14.68 -2.34 -9.79
N ALA A 133 -13.91 -2.19 -8.70
CA ALA A 133 -14.22 -2.78 -7.41
C ALA A 133 -15.55 -2.26 -6.86
N ARG A 134 -15.78 -0.93 -6.87
CA ARG A 134 -17.04 -0.31 -6.46
C ARG A 134 -18.23 -0.83 -7.27
N ALA A 135 -18.10 -0.92 -8.59
CA ALA A 135 -19.14 -1.45 -9.44
C ALA A 135 -19.46 -2.93 -9.15
N ALA A 136 -18.44 -3.72 -8.80
CA ALA A 136 -18.58 -5.14 -8.48
C ALA A 136 -19.18 -5.42 -7.11
N MET A 137 -18.87 -4.58 -6.10
CA MET A 137 -19.33 -4.78 -4.72
C MET A 137 -20.62 -4.02 -4.38
N GLY A 138 -21.03 -3.06 -5.19
CA GLY A 138 -22.22 -2.24 -4.94
C GLY A 138 -21.96 -1.07 -3.98
N PRO A 139 -22.98 -0.23 -3.71
CA PRO A 139 -22.82 0.99 -2.92
C PRO A 139 -22.78 0.77 -1.40
N ASP A 140 -23.33 -0.33 -0.89
CA ASP A 140 -23.59 -0.53 0.54
C ASP A 140 -22.38 -1.07 1.31
N MET A 141 -21.36 -1.56 0.61
CA MET A 141 -20.15 -2.12 1.22
C MET A 141 -19.02 -1.08 1.18
N ALA A 142 -18.30 -0.90 2.30
CA ALA A 142 -17.22 0.07 2.37
C ALA A 142 -16.02 -0.32 1.49
N LEU A 143 -15.51 0.64 0.70
CA LEU A 143 -14.33 0.51 -0.14
C LEU A 143 -13.23 1.44 0.38
N LEU A 144 -12.15 0.85 0.85
CA LEU A 144 -10.98 1.57 1.34
C LEU A 144 -9.84 1.48 0.32
N VAL A 145 -8.95 2.46 0.35
CA VAL A 145 -7.66 2.36 -0.34
C VAL A 145 -6.52 2.62 0.62
N ARG A 146 -5.50 1.74 0.60
CA ARG A 146 -4.28 1.93 1.36
C ARG A 146 -3.19 2.48 0.45
N ILE A 147 -2.69 3.68 0.78
CA ILE A 147 -1.63 4.37 0.04
C ILE A 147 -0.48 4.79 0.95
N SER A 148 0.72 4.94 0.39
CA SER A 148 1.83 5.58 1.09
C SER A 148 1.56 7.08 1.18
N GLY A 149 1.63 7.69 2.37
CA GLY A 149 1.64 9.15 2.53
C GLY A 149 2.84 9.74 1.82
N ARG A 150 4.01 9.08 1.96
CA ARG A 150 5.21 9.29 1.14
C ARG A 150 6.06 8.03 1.07
N GLU A 151 6.96 8.00 0.12
CA GLU A 151 7.99 6.99 0.01
C GLU A 151 9.36 7.63 0.21
N PHE A 152 10.30 6.89 0.81
CA PHE A 152 11.60 7.40 1.26
C PHE A 152 12.75 6.71 0.52
N GLY A 153 13.89 7.39 0.40
CA GLY A 153 15.17 6.81 0.03
C GLY A 153 15.46 6.73 -1.48
N GLU A 154 14.65 7.34 -2.34
CA GLU A 154 14.89 7.33 -3.79
C GLU A 154 14.32 8.55 -4.49
N ALA A 155 15.08 9.12 -5.43
CA ALA A 155 14.59 10.18 -6.30
C ALA A 155 13.43 9.67 -7.18
N GLY A 156 12.36 10.47 -7.29
CA GLY A 156 11.15 10.07 -8.02
C GLY A 156 10.21 9.16 -7.21
N ALA A 157 10.50 8.93 -5.94
CA ALA A 157 9.56 8.34 -4.98
C ALA A 157 8.31 9.21 -4.84
N LEU A 158 7.21 8.61 -4.42
CA LEU A 158 5.93 9.32 -4.22
C LEU A 158 6.06 10.33 -3.07
N THR A 159 5.79 11.61 -3.36
CA THR A 159 5.83 12.68 -2.37
C THR A 159 4.49 12.78 -1.62
N LEU A 160 4.48 13.47 -0.46
CA LEU A 160 3.25 13.68 0.31
C LEU A 160 2.20 14.48 -0.48
N ASP A 161 2.61 15.53 -1.18
CA ASP A 161 1.69 16.35 -1.98
C ASP A 161 1.07 15.54 -3.13
N GLU A 162 1.88 14.74 -3.84
CA GLU A 162 1.38 13.82 -4.86
C GLU A 162 0.42 12.79 -4.26
N SER A 163 0.72 12.26 -3.07
CA SER A 163 -0.11 11.28 -2.41
C SER A 163 -1.48 11.84 -2.00
N VAL A 164 -1.52 13.07 -1.47
CA VAL A 164 -2.78 13.77 -1.16
C VAL A 164 -3.61 13.99 -2.42
N ALA A 165 -2.97 14.38 -3.54
CA ALA A 165 -3.67 14.52 -4.82
C ALA A 165 -4.21 13.18 -5.35
N VAL A 166 -3.43 12.09 -5.24
CA VAL A 166 -3.87 10.72 -5.57
C VAL A 166 -5.04 10.30 -4.69
N ALA A 167 -5.01 10.60 -3.39
CA ALA A 167 -6.10 10.26 -2.48
C ALA A 167 -7.42 10.92 -2.89
N ARG A 168 -7.40 12.19 -3.32
CA ARG A 168 -8.59 12.87 -3.89
C ARG A 168 -9.13 12.14 -5.12
N MET A 169 -8.23 11.76 -6.05
CA MET A 169 -8.64 10.99 -7.23
C MET A 169 -9.23 9.62 -6.84
N CYS A 170 -8.70 8.97 -5.78
CA CYS A 170 -9.25 7.73 -5.25
C CYS A 170 -10.65 7.93 -4.65
N THR A 171 -10.87 9.03 -3.91
CA THR A 171 -12.19 9.39 -3.40
C THR A 171 -13.20 9.62 -4.53
N GLU A 172 -12.83 10.38 -5.56
CA GLU A 172 -13.64 10.58 -6.76
C GLU A 172 -13.90 9.27 -7.53
N ALA A 173 -13.00 8.29 -7.40
CA ALA A 173 -13.16 6.95 -7.98
C ALA A 173 -14.02 6.01 -7.12
N GLY A 174 -14.51 6.46 -5.96
CA GLY A 174 -15.45 5.72 -5.11
C GLY A 174 -14.85 5.13 -3.83
N ALA A 175 -13.64 5.53 -3.42
CA ALA A 175 -13.11 5.14 -2.10
C ALA A 175 -13.83 5.91 -0.98
N ASP A 176 -14.28 5.19 0.06
CA ASP A 176 -15.00 5.72 1.23
C ASP A 176 -14.03 6.12 2.35
N ALA A 177 -12.80 5.61 2.35
CA ALA A 177 -11.78 5.97 3.33
C ALA A 177 -10.36 5.76 2.78
N ILE A 178 -9.41 6.53 3.33
CA ILE A 178 -7.98 6.46 2.98
C ILE A 178 -7.21 5.89 4.17
N HIS A 179 -6.47 4.79 3.97
CA HIS A 179 -5.56 4.22 4.95
C HIS A 179 -4.12 4.63 4.63
N VAL A 180 -3.54 5.48 5.49
CA VAL A 180 -2.23 6.10 5.25
C VAL A 180 -1.12 5.29 5.88
N THR A 181 -0.14 4.92 5.06
CA THR A 181 1.09 4.24 5.51
C THR A 181 2.31 4.97 4.95
N GLY A 182 3.51 4.46 5.15
CA GLY A 182 4.74 4.92 4.52
C GLY A 182 5.61 3.75 4.11
N TRP A 183 6.55 3.99 3.21
CA TRP A 183 7.42 2.94 2.71
C TRP A 183 8.85 3.45 2.42
N GLY A 184 9.84 2.73 2.94
CA GLY A 184 11.23 2.90 2.57
C GLY A 184 11.55 2.08 1.32
N ARG A 185 12.04 2.73 0.26
CA ARG A 185 12.30 2.08 -1.03
C ARG A 185 13.59 1.26 -1.05
N ASN A 186 14.50 1.56 -0.14
CA ASN A 186 15.77 0.86 0.02
C ASN A 186 16.13 0.71 1.51
N SER A 187 17.17 -0.05 1.82
CA SER A 187 17.61 -0.33 3.19
C SER A 187 18.13 0.91 3.95
N PHE A 188 18.49 1.97 3.24
CA PHE A 188 18.97 3.22 3.84
C PHE A 188 17.90 4.30 3.93
N ALA A 189 16.67 4.03 3.47
CA ALA A 189 15.59 5.03 3.43
C ALA A 189 15.35 5.69 4.80
N ASN A 190 15.41 4.94 5.89
CA ASN A 190 15.25 5.47 7.25
C ASN A 190 16.44 6.34 7.72
N LEU A 191 17.61 6.21 7.10
CA LEU A 191 18.79 7.01 7.43
C LEU A 191 18.90 8.28 6.57
N THR A 192 18.22 8.30 5.41
CA THR A 192 18.27 9.43 4.48
C THR A 192 17.17 10.45 4.77
N ASP A 193 15.92 10.03 4.73
CA ASP A 193 14.75 10.92 4.80
C ASP A 193 13.52 10.26 5.45
N GLY A 194 13.62 8.99 5.83
CA GLY A 194 12.54 8.25 6.48
C GLY A 194 12.58 8.30 8.01
N PRO A 195 11.49 7.89 8.68
CA PRO A 195 11.47 7.80 10.14
C PRO A 195 12.36 6.66 10.61
N LEU A 196 13.09 6.88 11.71
CA LEU A 196 13.90 5.85 12.35
C LEU A 196 13.04 4.63 12.74
N PRO A 197 13.64 3.41 12.83
CA PRO A 197 12.89 2.18 13.09
C PRO A 197 12.11 2.16 14.40
N ASP A 198 12.50 2.95 15.41
CA ASP A 198 11.88 3.07 16.73
C ASP A 198 10.93 4.27 16.86
N THR A 199 10.78 5.10 15.81
CA THR A 199 9.91 6.27 15.85
C THR A 199 8.46 5.89 16.11
N ILE A 200 7.91 6.36 17.23
CA ILE A 200 6.50 6.22 17.57
C ILE A 200 5.66 7.10 16.65
N ALA A 201 4.50 6.58 16.22
CA ALA A 201 3.59 7.25 15.28
C ALA A 201 4.32 7.77 14.02
N ALA A 202 5.12 6.90 13.40
CA ALA A 202 6.10 7.21 12.35
C ALA A 202 5.54 8.02 11.17
N TYR A 203 4.25 7.89 10.90
CA TYR A 203 3.56 8.55 9.77
C TYR A 203 2.45 9.51 10.23
N ARG A 204 2.54 10.01 11.49
CA ARG A 204 1.55 10.95 12.06
C ARG A 204 1.37 12.20 11.20
N SER A 205 2.49 12.82 10.78
CA SER A 205 2.47 14.00 9.91
C SER A 205 1.80 13.74 8.56
N ASP A 206 1.98 12.56 8.00
CA ASP A 206 1.42 12.17 6.72
C ASP A 206 -0.10 11.93 6.86
N ALA A 207 -0.53 11.26 7.94
CA ALA A 207 -1.95 11.07 8.24
C ALA A 207 -2.66 12.42 8.45
N LYS A 208 -2.04 13.34 9.20
CA LYS A 208 -2.55 14.70 9.42
C LYS A 208 -2.72 15.49 8.12
N ALA A 209 -1.71 15.47 7.25
CA ALA A 209 -1.77 16.15 5.96
C ALA A 209 -2.82 15.51 5.03
N MET A 210 -2.92 14.19 5.04
CA MET A 210 -3.94 13.45 4.29
C MET A 210 -5.34 13.85 4.78
N ARG A 211 -5.57 13.84 6.11
CA ARG A 211 -6.87 14.22 6.72
C ARG A 211 -7.30 15.65 6.36
N ALA A 212 -6.34 16.57 6.28
CA ALA A 212 -6.59 17.94 5.84
C ALA A 212 -6.86 18.06 4.33
N GLY A 213 -6.47 17.05 3.56
CA GLY A 213 -6.52 17.07 2.10
C GLY A 213 -7.68 16.33 1.46
N VAL A 214 -8.46 15.52 2.21
CA VAL A 214 -9.59 14.73 1.70
C VAL A 214 -10.82 14.91 2.57
N ASP A 215 -12.02 14.68 1.98
CA ASP A 215 -13.32 14.81 2.67
C ASP A 215 -13.84 13.48 3.26
N VAL A 216 -13.11 12.38 3.04
CA VAL A 216 -13.44 11.05 3.56
C VAL A 216 -12.60 10.73 4.80
N PRO A 217 -13.03 9.78 5.64
CA PRO A 217 -12.27 9.33 6.80
C PRO A 217 -10.84 8.88 6.47
N VAL A 218 -9.90 9.18 7.36
CA VAL A 218 -8.49 8.79 7.26
C VAL A 218 -8.12 7.85 8.40
N ILE A 219 -7.52 6.72 8.05
CA ILE A 219 -7.00 5.72 8.98
C ILE A 219 -5.48 5.89 9.06
N ALA A 220 -4.96 6.17 10.25
CA ALA A 220 -3.52 6.26 10.50
C ALA A 220 -2.94 4.91 10.95
N VAL A 221 -1.73 4.59 10.50
CA VAL A 221 -0.97 3.42 10.96
C VAL A 221 0.51 3.76 11.10
N GLY A 222 1.25 2.98 11.86
CA GLY A 222 2.70 3.10 11.95
C GLY A 222 3.23 3.28 13.37
N ARG A 223 3.33 2.19 14.14
CA ARG A 223 3.84 2.17 15.53
C ARG A 223 3.12 3.16 16.46
N ILE A 224 1.79 3.22 16.34
CA ILE A 224 0.97 4.11 17.16
C ILE A 224 0.63 3.38 18.45
N LEU A 225 1.00 3.96 19.59
CA LEU A 225 0.61 3.50 20.92
C LEU A 225 -0.80 3.99 21.27
N PRO A 226 -1.54 3.32 22.17
CA PRO A 226 -2.91 3.71 22.51
C PRO A 226 -3.04 5.17 22.95
N GLU A 227 -2.14 5.65 23.79
CA GLU A 227 -2.15 7.03 24.29
C GLU A 227 -1.93 8.04 23.16
N VAL A 228 -1.02 7.72 22.22
CA VAL A 228 -0.78 8.55 21.04
C VAL A 228 -1.95 8.49 20.06
N ALA A 229 -2.65 7.35 19.97
CA ALA A 229 -3.87 7.22 19.19
C ALA A 229 -4.96 8.19 19.68
N GLU A 230 -5.20 8.23 20.99
CA GLU A 230 -6.17 9.15 21.62
C GLU A 230 -5.80 10.61 21.35
N GLU A 231 -4.51 10.98 21.47
CA GLU A 231 -4.03 12.32 21.14
C GLU A 231 -4.30 12.68 19.67
N MET A 232 -4.01 11.80 18.74
CA MET A 232 -4.21 12.03 17.29
C MET A 232 -5.69 12.19 16.95
N LEU A 233 -6.55 11.35 17.51
CA LEU A 233 -8.00 11.41 17.33
C LEU A 233 -8.58 12.71 17.93
N ALA A 234 -8.19 13.05 19.16
CA ALA A 234 -8.63 14.28 19.82
C ALA A 234 -8.18 15.55 19.08
N ALA A 235 -7.00 15.52 18.46
CA ALA A 235 -6.47 16.60 17.65
C ALA A 235 -7.06 16.66 16.22
N GLY A 236 -7.91 15.71 15.82
CA GLY A 236 -8.47 15.62 14.47
C GLY A 236 -7.42 15.35 13.38
N GLU A 237 -6.32 14.70 13.73
CA GLU A 237 -5.24 14.36 12.79
C GLU A 237 -5.54 13.10 11.95
N CYS A 238 -6.48 12.28 12.41
CA CYS A 238 -7.06 11.14 11.71
C CYS A 238 -8.44 10.83 12.31
N ASP A 239 -9.20 9.96 11.65
CA ASP A 239 -10.54 9.52 12.12
C ASP A 239 -10.49 8.13 12.74
N PHE A 240 -9.51 7.31 12.35
CA PHE A 240 -9.28 5.96 12.88
C PHE A 240 -7.78 5.68 13.00
N VAL A 241 -7.44 4.72 13.87
CA VAL A 241 -6.07 4.23 14.04
C VAL A 241 -6.04 2.72 13.84
N ALA A 242 -5.07 2.24 13.05
CA ALA A 242 -4.81 0.82 12.84
C ALA A 242 -3.56 0.38 13.62
N MET A 243 -3.68 -0.73 14.33
CA MET A 243 -2.60 -1.35 15.11
C MET A 243 -2.41 -2.80 14.64
N GLY A 244 -1.19 -3.16 14.27
CA GLY A 244 -0.86 -4.52 13.83
C GLY A 244 -0.12 -5.30 14.91
N ARG A 245 1.19 -5.08 15.05
CA ARG A 245 2.07 -5.84 15.97
C ARG A 245 1.63 -5.79 17.43
N GLN A 246 1.02 -4.69 17.89
CA GLN A 246 0.49 -4.57 19.24
C GLN A 246 -0.65 -5.56 19.48
N LEU A 247 -1.57 -5.73 18.52
CA LEU A 247 -2.66 -6.70 18.61
C LEU A 247 -2.20 -8.15 18.49
N LEU A 248 -1.04 -8.40 17.85
CA LEU A 248 -0.41 -9.72 17.85
C LEU A 248 0.24 -10.02 19.22
N ALA A 249 0.85 -9.01 19.85
CA ALA A 249 1.46 -9.13 21.17
C ALA A 249 0.41 -9.22 22.30
N ASP A 250 -0.69 -8.49 22.17
CA ASP A 250 -1.80 -8.45 23.12
C ASP A 250 -3.15 -8.46 22.35
N PRO A 251 -3.71 -9.64 22.09
CA PRO A 251 -5.01 -9.77 21.41
C PRO A 251 -6.17 -9.12 22.15
N ASP A 252 -6.05 -8.95 23.48
CA ASP A 252 -7.07 -8.35 24.35
C ASP A 252 -6.91 -6.84 24.51
N LEU A 253 -5.96 -6.21 23.83
CA LEU A 253 -5.64 -4.78 23.96
C LEU A 253 -6.88 -3.88 23.91
N VAL A 254 -7.75 -4.08 22.91
CA VAL A 254 -8.97 -3.27 22.74
C VAL A 254 -9.93 -3.44 23.91
N VAL A 255 -10.07 -4.67 24.43
CA VAL A 255 -10.93 -4.95 25.61
C VAL A 255 -10.34 -4.26 26.84
N LYS A 256 -9.04 -4.38 27.08
CA LYS A 256 -8.33 -3.74 28.20
C LYS A 256 -8.46 -2.22 28.16
N LEU A 257 -8.28 -1.60 27.01
CA LEU A 257 -8.46 -0.15 26.83
C LEU A 257 -9.89 0.29 27.18
N ARG A 258 -10.91 -0.46 26.76
CA ARG A 258 -12.32 -0.17 27.09
C ARG A 258 -12.61 -0.30 28.58
N GLU A 259 -11.89 -1.14 29.30
CA GLU A 259 -12.02 -1.40 30.75
C GLU A 259 -11.08 -0.54 31.60
N GLY A 260 -10.26 0.33 30.98
CA GLY A 260 -9.29 1.18 31.68
C GLY A 260 -8.10 0.42 32.28
N ARG A 261 -7.71 -0.67 31.66
CA ARG A 261 -6.60 -1.55 32.09
C ARG A 261 -5.39 -1.44 31.17
#